data_757ef4278b6d771cda30d05499d16e50
#
_entry.id   757ef4278b6d771cda30d05499d16e50
#
_cell.length_a   1.000
_cell.length_b   1.000
_cell.length_c   1.000
_cell.angle_alpha   90.00
_cell.angle_beta   90.00
_cell.angle_gamma   90.00
#
_symmetry.space_group_name_H-M   'P 1'
#
loop_
_entity.id
_entity.type
_entity.pdbx_description
1 polymer ?
#
loop_
_entity_poly.entity_id
_entity_poly.type
_entity_poly.pdbx_seq_one_letter_code
_entity_poly.pdbx_strand_id
1 'polypeptide(L)'
;MKTLIIYDSIFGNTAQIAQAIGSAFGSQQDVEILHVSHVKPQQLTGLKLLIVGSPTRGFRPTPAIKSLLGRIEADGLKGAKVAAFDTRISTDDIESRIGRFFVNRFGYAAQPIADRLKKKGGELIISPEGFLVKGTEGPLKEGELDRAADWARQIMATK
;
A
#
# COMPACT_ATOMS: atom_id res chain seq x y z
N MET A 1 -1.61 -17.02 -12.57
CA MET A 1 -1.71 -15.53 -12.50
C MET A 1 -1.37 -15.09 -11.11
N LYS A 2 -0.42 -14.19 -11.00
CA LYS A 2 0.27 -13.85 -9.75
C LYS A 2 -0.32 -12.62 -9.06
N THR A 3 -0.41 -12.68 -7.75
CA THR A 3 -0.63 -11.51 -6.88
C THR A 3 0.71 -11.07 -6.30
N LEU A 4 1.05 -9.81 -6.46
CA LEU A 4 2.28 -9.23 -5.92
C LEU A 4 1.94 -8.13 -4.92
N ILE A 5 2.51 -8.22 -3.73
CA ILE A 5 2.42 -7.17 -2.71
C ILE A 5 3.81 -6.56 -2.56
N ILE A 6 3.93 -5.28 -2.85
CA ILE A 6 5.17 -4.52 -2.74
C ILE A 6 5.01 -3.49 -1.62
N TYR A 7 6.00 -3.41 -0.76
CA TYR A 7 5.98 -2.44 0.32
C TYR A 7 7.35 -1.81 0.56
N ASP A 8 7.36 -0.63 1.14
CA ASP A 8 8.50 -0.08 1.86
C ASP A 8 8.14 0.02 3.35
N SER A 9 9.13 -0.06 4.20
CA SER A 9 8.93 0.01 5.65
C SER A 9 10.19 0.59 6.30
N ILE A 10 10.00 1.50 7.26
CA ILE A 10 11.12 2.14 7.97
C ILE A 10 11.25 1.55 9.37
N PHE A 11 10.14 1.43 10.09
CA PHE A 11 10.09 0.94 11.47
C PHE A 11 9.44 -0.43 11.61
N GLY A 12 9.08 -1.08 10.51
CA GLY A 12 8.48 -2.40 10.48
C GLY A 12 6.96 -2.44 10.47
N ASN A 13 6.27 -1.33 10.64
CA ASN A 13 4.80 -1.29 10.71
C ASN A 13 4.15 -1.63 9.37
N THR A 14 4.62 -1.01 8.28
CA THR A 14 4.12 -1.29 6.94
C THR A 14 4.40 -2.74 6.54
N ALA A 15 5.56 -3.28 6.91
CA ALA A 15 5.91 -4.68 6.67
C ALA A 15 4.92 -5.64 7.34
N GLN A 16 4.53 -5.36 8.58
CA GLN A 16 3.55 -6.18 9.32
C GLN A 16 2.18 -6.16 8.62
N ILE A 17 1.74 -5.01 8.14
CA ILE A 17 0.48 -4.89 7.38
C ILE A 17 0.58 -5.69 6.07
N ALA A 18 1.68 -5.57 5.34
CA ALA A 18 1.88 -6.32 4.09
C ALA A 18 1.82 -7.84 4.34
N GLN A 19 2.42 -8.32 5.41
CA GLN A 19 2.38 -9.74 5.79
C GLN A 19 0.95 -10.18 6.18
N ALA A 20 0.23 -9.36 6.92
CA ALA A 20 -1.16 -9.67 7.29
C ALA A 20 -2.07 -9.76 6.06
N ILE A 21 -1.90 -8.84 5.11
CA ILE A 21 -2.61 -8.87 3.83
C ILE A 21 -2.29 -10.16 3.07
N GLY A 22 -1.00 -10.45 2.89
CA GLY A 22 -0.57 -11.63 2.15
C GLY A 22 -1.04 -12.94 2.77
N SER A 23 -0.99 -13.04 4.10
CA SER A 23 -1.46 -14.23 4.83
C SER A 23 -2.96 -14.47 4.66
N ALA A 24 -3.75 -13.41 4.55
CA ALA A 24 -5.20 -13.51 4.36
C ALA A 24 -5.58 -14.10 2.98
N PHE A 25 -4.70 -13.97 1.97
CA PHE A 25 -4.93 -14.60 0.66
C PHE A 25 -4.81 -16.13 0.72
N GLY A 26 -4.12 -16.66 1.70
CA GLY A 26 -3.99 -18.11 1.91
C GLY A 26 -2.98 -18.79 0.98
N SER A 27 -2.66 -20.04 1.30
CA SER A 27 -1.64 -20.83 0.59
C SER A 27 -2.04 -21.31 -0.80
N GLN A 28 -3.32 -21.24 -1.14
CA GLN A 28 -3.82 -21.68 -2.46
C GLN A 28 -3.69 -20.62 -3.54
N GLN A 29 -3.30 -19.40 -3.17
CA GLN A 29 -3.11 -18.31 -4.10
C GLN A 29 -1.61 -18.08 -4.35
N ASP A 30 -1.26 -17.78 -5.58
CA ASP A 30 0.12 -17.41 -5.93
C ASP A 30 0.38 -15.96 -5.50
N VAL A 31 0.77 -15.79 -4.23
CA VAL A 31 1.03 -14.49 -3.61
C VAL A 31 2.50 -14.37 -3.26
N GLU A 32 3.12 -13.31 -3.72
CA GLU A 32 4.49 -12.95 -3.35
C GLU A 32 4.49 -11.59 -2.65
N ILE A 33 5.22 -11.48 -1.55
CA ILE A 33 5.37 -10.26 -0.77
C ILE A 33 6.82 -9.83 -0.85
N LEU A 34 7.09 -8.64 -1.39
CA LEU A 34 8.43 -8.13 -1.61
C LEU A 34 8.63 -6.74 -1.03
N HIS A 35 9.74 -6.56 -0.34
CA HIS A 35 10.25 -5.22 -0.07
C HIS A 35 10.61 -4.54 -1.40
N VAL A 36 10.37 -3.25 -1.51
CA VAL A 36 10.59 -2.47 -2.74
C VAL A 36 12.00 -2.64 -3.32
N SER A 37 13.01 -2.80 -2.47
CA SER A 37 14.40 -2.99 -2.89
C SER A 37 14.68 -4.31 -3.60
N HIS A 38 13.80 -5.29 -3.48
CA HIS A 38 13.95 -6.63 -4.06
C HIS A 38 13.13 -6.82 -5.35
N VAL A 39 12.40 -5.80 -5.78
CA VAL A 39 11.54 -5.90 -6.97
C VAL A 39 12.37 -5.79 -8.24
N LYS A 40 12.22 -6.77 -9.12
CA LYS A 40 12.82 -6.78 -10.45
C LYS A 40 11.77 -6.43 -11.50
N PRO A 41 12.15 -5.75 -12.60
CA PRO A 41 11.20 -5.35 -13.65
C PRO A 41 10.33 -6.50 -14.18
N GLN A 42 10.90 -7.70 -14.30
CA GLN A 42 10.18 -8.88 -14.78
C GLN A 42 9.02 -9.31 -13.88
N GLN A 43 9.09 -8.98 -12.58
CA GLN A 43 8.05 -9.31 -11.60
C GLN A 43 6.81 -8.43 -11.75
N LEU A 44 6.91 -7.32 -12.45
CA LEU A 44 5.82 -6.37 -12.69
C LEU A 44 4.98 -6.70 -13.93
N THR A 45 5.31 -7.78 -14.65
CA THR A 45 4.61 -8.20 -15.85
C THR A 45 3.69 -9.40 -15.59
N GLY A 46 2.57 -9.47 -16.29
CA GLY A 46 1.65 -10.60 -16.19
C GLY A 46 0.94 -10.75 -14.84
N LEU A 47 0.84 -9.66 -14.09
CA LEU A 47 0.16 -9.67 -12.78
C LEU A 47 -1.35 -9.70 -12.93
N LYS A 48 -2.00 -10.48 -12.07
CA LYS A 48 -3.44 -10.41 -11.86
C LYS A 48 -3.80 -9.26 -10.93
N LEU A 49 -3.02 -9.11 -9.85
CA LEU A 49 -3.24 -8.13 -8.81
C LEU A 49 -1.90 -7.59 -8.32
N LEU A 50 -1.80 -6.27 -8.21
CA LEU A 50 -0.68 -5.57 -7.60
C LEU A 50 -1.18 -4.73 -6.44
N ILE A 51 -0.64 -4.98 -5.25
CA ILE A 51 -0.91 -4.18 -4.04
C ILE A 51 0.38 -3.47 -3.67
N VAL A 52 0.33 -2.16 -3.47
CA VAL A 52 1.51 -1.36 -3.10
C VAL A 52 1.23 -0.60 -1.81
N GLY A 53 2.17 -0.70 -0.88
CA GLY A 53 2.08 -0.05 0.42
C GLY A 53 3.33 0.74 0.78
N SER A 54 3.14 1.82 1.54
CA SER A 54 4.21 2.71 2.01
C SER A 54 3.84 3.33 3.34
N PRO A 55 4.83 3.59 4.22
CA PRO A 55 4.57 4.52 5.30
C PRO A 55 4.36 5.93 4.72
N THR A 56 3.51 6.72 5.36
CA THR A 56 3.36 8.14 5.02
C THR A 56 4.52 8.92 5.61
N ARG A 57 5.29 9.58 4.73
CA ARG A 57 6.43 10.42 5.10
C ARG A 57 6.24 11.80 4.48
N GLY A 58 6.06 12.83 5.34
CA GLY A 58 5.80 14.18 4.84
C GLY A 58 4.60 14.23 3.88
N PHE A 59 3.51 13.54 4.21
CA PHE A 59 2.27 13.44 3.42
C PHE A 59 2.40 12.61 2.13
N ARG A 60 3.51 11.90 1.93
CA ARG A 60 3.84 11.24 0.66
C ARG A 60 4.32 9.81 0.88
N PRO A 61 4.28 8.97 -0.18
CA PRO A 61 5.00 7.71 -0.19
C PRO A 61 6.51 7.95 -0.02
N THR A 62 7.23 6.90 0.39
CA THR A 62 8.69 6.96 0.43
C THR A 62 9.28 7.18 -0.97
N PRO A 63 10.47 7.77 -1.05
CA PRO A 63 11.16 7.93 -2.35
C PRO A 63 11.35 6.61 -3.10
N ALA A 64 11.59 5.51 -2.40
CA ALA A 64 11.76 4.19 -3.02
C ALA A 64 10.47 3.72 -3.72
N ILE A 65 9.31 3.86 -3.07
CA ILE A 65 8.01 3.54 -3.69
C ILE A 65 7.72 4.48 -4.86
N LYS A 66 7.97 5.76 -4.70
CA LYS A 66 7.78 6.74 -5.77
C LYS A 66 8.65 6.41 -6.99
N SER A 67 9.90 6.03 -6.76
CA SER A 67 10.83 5.62 -7.82
C SER A 67 10.34 4.36 -8.54
N LEU A 68 9.88 3.34 -7.77
CA LEU A 68 9.32 2.13 -8.34
C LEU A 68 8.15 2.43 -9.28
N LEU A 69 7.19 3.23 -8.81
CA LEU A 69 6.00 3.60 -9.59
C LEU A 69 6.38 4.36 -10.87
N GLY A 70 7.40 5.21 -10.80
CA GLY A 70 7.91 5.95 -11.96
C GLY A 70 8.55 5.05 -13.02
N ARG A 71 9.10 3.91 -12.62
CA ARG A 71 9.75 2.95 -13.53
C ARG A 71 8.79 1.99 -14.22
N ILE A 72 7.55 1.89 -13.77
CA ILE A 72 6.54 1.11 -14.47
C ILE A 72 6.25 1.82 -15.81
N GLU A 73 6.29 1.07 -16.90
CA GLU A 73 6.02 1.62 -18.22
C GLU A 73 4.59 2.12 -18.37
N ALA A 74 4.36 3.04 -19.28
CA ALA A 74 3.01 3.45 -19.64
C ALA A 74 2.22 2.21 -20.11
N ASP A 75 0.99 2.07 -19.57
CA ASP A 75 0.15 0.89 -19.78
C ASP A 75 0.77 -0.44 -19.30
N GLY A 76 1.85 -0.38 -18.52
CA GLY A 76 2.51 -1.58 -18.01
C GLY A 76 1.64 -2.42 -17.06
N LEU A 77 0.61 -1.81 -16.48
CA LEU A 77 -0.35 -2.49 -15.59
C LEU A 77 -1.71 -2.75 -16.27
N LYS A 78 -1.79 -2.55 -17.59
CA LYS A 78 -3.03 -2.82 -18.32
C LYS A 78 -3.45 -4.29 -18.15
N GLY A 79 -4.69 -4.49 -17.72
CA GLY A 79 -5.22 -5.82 -17.43
C GLY A 79 -4.97 -6.31 -16.00
N ALA A 80 -4.18 -5.59 -15.21
CA ALA A 80 -3.97 -5.90 -13.80
C ALA A 80 -4.93 -5.09 -12.90
N LYS A 81 -5.44 -5.74 -11.86
CA LYS A 81 -6.13 -5.06 -10.77
C LYS A 81 -5.09 -4.47 -9.81
N VAL A 82 -5.39 -3.32 -9.22
CA VAL A 82 -4.46 -2.64 -8.31
C VAL A 82 -5.16 -2.19 -7.04
N ALA A 83 -4.39 -2.12 -5.95
CA ALA A 83 -4.81 -1.57 -4.68
C ALA A 83 -3.62 -0.89 -4.00
N ALA A 84 -3.90 0.06 -3.11
CA ALA A 84 -2.88 0.82 -2.42
C ALA A 84 -3.21 0.96 -0.93
N PHE A 85 -2.20 0.90 -0.08
CA PHE A 85 -2.35 1.16 1.34
C PHE A 85 -1.17 1.98 1.87
N ASP A 86 -1.37 2.57 3.03
CA ASP A 86 -0.30 3.20 3.80
C ASP A 86 -0.40 2.86 5.28
N THR A 87 0.64 3.19 6.02
CA THR A 87 0.60 3.32 7.46
C THR A 87 0.73 4.79 7.82
N ARG A 88 -0.08 5.24 8.80
CA ARG A 88 -0.24 6.66 9.11
C ARG A 88 -0.55 6.89 10.57
N ILE A 89 -0.24 8.10 11.05
CA ILE A 89 -0.77 8.60 12.30
C ILE A 89 -2.17 9.16 12.01
N SER A 90 -3.16 8.80 12.84
CA SER A 90 -4.50 9.37 12.74
C SER A 90 -4.46 10.89 12.89
N THR A 91 -5.30 11.61 12.15
CA THR A 91 -5.48 13.05 12.29
C THR A 91 -5.80 13.45 13.74
N ASP A 92 -6.56 12.62 14.44
CA ASP A 92 -6.93 12.85 15.85
C ASP A 92 -5.73 12.77 16.81
N ASP A 93 -4.68 12.03 16.44
CA ASP A 93 -3.46 11.86 17.22
C ASP A 93 -2.38 12.90 16.89
N ILE A 94 -2.63 13.78 15.93
CA ILE A 94 -1.72 14.86 15.57
C ILE A 94 -2.00 16.04 16.50
N GLU A 95 -1.07 16.32 17.42
CA GLU A 95 -1.21 17.37 18.44
C GLU A 95 -1.20 18.77 17.84
N SER A 96 -0.45 19.01 16.77
CA SER A 96 -0.31 20.31 16.13
C SER A 96 -1.49 20.62 15.22
N ARG A 97 -2.10 21.79 15.40
CA ARG A 97 -3.13 22.32 14.49
C ARG A 97 -2.59 22.52 13.07
N ILE A 98 -1.35 22.96 12.96
CA ILE A 98 -0.67 23.14 11.67
C ILE A 98 -0.49 21.78 10.99
N GLY A 99 -0.01 20.77 11.74
CA GLY A 99 0.14 19.41 11.23
C GLY A 99 -1.18 18.83 10.75
N ARG A 100 -2.27 18.98 11.51
CA ARG A 100 -3.62 18.55 11.10
C ARG A 100 -4.10 19.24 9.84
N PHE A 101 -3.85 20.55 9.73
CA PHE A 101 -4.20 21.31 8.54
C PHE A 101 -3.48 20.75 7.30
N PHE A 102 -2.17 20.49 7.40
CA PHE A 102 -1.40 19.94 6.28
C PHE A 102 -1.85 18.53 5.90
N VAL A 103 -2.17 17.66 6.87
CA VAL A 103 -2.72 16.33 6.58
C VAL A 103 -4.07 16.45 5.88
N ASN A 104 -4.95 17.30 6.33
CA ASN A 104 -6.24 17.52 5.71
C ASN A 104 -6.12 18.09 4.28
N ARG A 105 -5.08 18.89 4.03
CA ARG A 105 -4.84 19.53 2.73
C ARG A 105 -4.13 18.59 1.74
N PHE A 106 -3.13 17.85 2.19
CA PHE A 106 -2.25 17.03 1.33
C PHE A 106 -2.52 15.54 1.43
N GLY A 107 -3.17 15.08 2.50
CA GLY A 107 -3.56 13.69 2.68
C GLY A 107 -2.41 12.78 3.10
N TYR A 108 -2.50 11.54 2.67
CA TYR A 108 -1.59 10.44 3.05
C TYR A 108 -1.07 9.73 1.80
N ALA A 109 -0.13 8.80 2.00
CA ALA A 109 0.60 8.16 0.92
C ALA A 109 -0.25 7.28 -0.01
N ALA A 110 -1.31 6.63 0.50
CA ALA A 110 -2.07 5.65 -0.28
C ALA A 110 -2.76 6.25 -1.52
N GLN A 111 -3.28 7.46 -1.43
CA GLN A 111 -3.97 8.09 -2.55
C GLN A 111 -3.03 8.40 -3.73
N PRO A 112 -1.85 9.02 -3.53
CA PRO A 112 -0.89 9.20 -4.62
C PRO A 112 -0.42 7.88 -5.24
N ILE A 113 -0.26 6.82 -4.44
CA ILE A 113 0.08 5.49 -4.95
C ILE A 113 -1.03 5.00 -5.88
N ALA A 114 -2.28 5.03 -5.43
CA ALA A 114 -3.42 4.60 -6.23
C ALA A 114 -3.53 5.38 -7.54
N ASP A 115 -3.36 6.69 -7.49
CA ASP A 115 -3.42 7.55 -8.67
C ASP A 115 -2.34 7.19 -9.68
N ARG A 116 -1.14 6.90 -9.22
CA ARG A 116 -0.04 6.47 -10.08
C ARG A 116 -0.26 5.11 -10.70
N LEU A 117 -0.76 4.15 -9.93
CA LEU A 117 -1.09 2.81 -10.45
C LEU A 117 -2.16 2.89 -11.55
N LYS A 118 -3.16 3.74 -11.38
CA LYS A 118 -4.17 4.00 -12.41
C LYS A 118 -3.56 4.61 -13.68
N LYS A 119 -2.67 5.58 -13.52
CA LYS A 119 -1.97 6.19 -14.67
C LYS A 119 -1.13 5.21 -15.46
N LYS A 120 -0.68 4.13 -14.84
CA LYS A 120 0.07 3.06 -15.49
C LYS A 120 -0.82 1.97 -16.09
N GLY A 121 -2.12 2.19 -16.11
CA GLY A 121 -3.11 1.30 -16.73
C GLY A 121 -3.80 0.33 -15.77
N GLY A 122 -3.46 0.35 -14.48
CA GLY A 122 -4.08 -0.51 -13.47
C GLY A 122 -5.54 -0.17 -13.19
N GLU A 123 -6.35 -1.18 -12.95
CA GLU A 123 -7.74 -1.04 -12.51
C GLU A 123 -7.79 -1.01 -10.98
N LEU A 124 -8.09 0.16 -10.42
CA LEU A 124 -8.25 0.30 -8.96
C LEU A 124 -9.56 -0.35 -8.53
N ILE A 125 -9.47 -1.43 -7.74
CA ILE A 125 -10.63 -2.26 -7.39
C ILE A 125 -11.20 -1.98 -6.00
N ILE A 126 -10.52 -1.20 -5.19
CA ILE A 126 -10.95 -0.82 -3.85
C ILE A 126 -10.36 0.55 -3.51
N SER A 127 -11.07 1.31 -2.67
CA SER A 127 -10.54 2.58 -2.17
C SER A 127 -9.21 2.37 -1.44
N PRO A 128 -8.23 3.30 -1.60
CA PRO A 128 -7.00 3.24 -0.83
C PRO A 128 -7.25 3.19 0.67
N GLU A 129 -6.46 2.40 1.39
CA GLU A 129 -6.66 2.21 2.82
C GLU A 129 -5.45 2.68 3.63
N GLY A 130 -5.70 3.23 4.81
CA GLY A 130 -4.65 3.62 5.76
C GLY A 130 -4.76 2.83 7.05
N PHE A 131 -3.63 2.32 7.53
CA PHE A 131 -3.54 1.57 8.77
C PHE A 131 -2.83 2.42 9.83
N LEU A 132 -3.37 2.45 11.03
CA LEU A 132 -3.02 3.44 12.04
C LEU A 132 -1.87 2.98 12.91
N VAL A 133 -0.91 3.86 13.13
CA VAL A 133 0.18 3.71 14.10
C VAL A 133 -0.02 4.69 15.26
N LYS A 134 0.53 4.33 16.43
CA LYS A 134 0.40 5.15 17.66
C LYS A 134 1.31 6.38 17.65
N GLY A 135 2.42 6.31 16.88
CA GLY A 135 3.39 7.39 16.77
C GLY A 135 4.29 7.17 15.58
N THR A 136 5.26 8.05 15.36
CA THR A 136 6.16 8.02 14.18
C THR A 136 6.82 6.65 13.97
N GLU A 137 7.28 6.00 15.05
CA GLU A 137 7.96 4.70 14.99
C GLU A 137 7.00 3.53 15.21
N GLY A 138 5.75 3.80 15.48
CA GLY A 138 4.76 2.80 15.84
C GLY A 138 4.54 2.72 17.36
N PRO A 139 4.07 1.58 17.86
CA PRO A 139 3.61 0.41 17.11
C PRO A 139 2.30 0.66 16.36
N LEU A 140 1.84 -0.35 15.62
CA LEU A 140 0.49 -0.36 15.05
C LEU A 140 -0.55 -0.25 16.17
N LYS A 141 -1.65 0.44 15.92
CA LYS A 141 -2.80 0.42 16.84
C LYS A 141 -3.38 -0.98 16.93
N GLU A 142 -4.03 -1.27 18.06
CA GLU A 142 -4.70 -2.56 18.25
C GLU A 142 -5.78 -2.78 17.19
N GLY A 143 -5.88 -4.02 16.70
CA GLY A 143 -6.86 -4.39 15.68
C GLY A 143 -6.46 -4.09 14.25
N GLU A 144 -5.35 -3.41 13.99
CA GLU A 144 -4.96 -3.03 12.63
C GLU A 144 -4.53 -4.23 11.77
N LEU A 145 -3.90 -5.24 12.34
CA LEU A 145 -3.57 -6.48 11.61
C LEU A 145 -4.83 -7.23 11.18
N ASP A 146 -5.84 -7.30 12.05
CA ASP A 146 -7.14 -7.90 11.70
C ASP A 146 -7.85 -7.08 10.63
N ARG A 147 -7.78 -5.76 10.72
CA ARG A 147 -8.36 -4.86 9.73
C ARG A 147 -7.67 -5.00 8.37
N ALA A 148 -6.35 -5.23 8.36
CA ALA A 148 -5.59 -5.50 7.15
C ALA A 148 -6.03 -6.82 6.49
N ALA A 149 -6.24 -7.87 7.28
CA ALA A 149 -6.76 -9.14 6.80
C ALA A 149 -8.17 -9.00 6.22
N ASP A 150 -9.03 -8.23 6.87
CA ASP A 150 -10.39 -7.96 6.38
C ASP A 150 -10.37 -7.19 5.05
N TRP A 151 -9.48 -6.22 4.92
CA TRP A 151 -9.30 -5.46 3.68
C TRP A 151 -8.84 -6.39 2.53
N ALA A 152 -7.93 -7.31 2.82
CA ALA A 152 -7.51 -8.33 1.84
C ALA A 152 -8.70 -9.22 1.41
N ARG A 153 -9.57 -9.60 2.32
CA ARG A 153 -10.79 -10.37 2.00
C ARG A 153 -11.76 -9.57 1.11
N GLN A 154 -11.88 -8.28 1.35
CA GLN A 154 -12.68 -7.40 0.48
C GLN A 154 -12.09 -7.35 -0.93
N ILE A 155 -10.77 -7.26 -1.06
CA ILE A 155 -10.08 -7.32 -2.37
C ILE A 155 -10.40 -8.63 -3.09
N MET A 156 -10.30 -9.76 -2.39
CA MET A 156 -10.60 -11.06 -2.98
C MET A 156 -12.07 -11.22 -3.40
N ALA A 157 -12.99 -10.57 -2.71
CA ALA A 157 -14.42 -10.59 -3.04
C ALA A 157 -14.76 -9.71 -4.25
N THR A 158 -13.86 -8.84 -4.68
CA THR A 158 -14.05 -7.98 -5.86
C THR A 158 -13.78 -8.79 -7.13
N LYS A 159 -14.81 -9.05 -7.92
CA LYS A 159 -14.74 -9.83 -9.16
C LYS A 159 -14.47 -8.96 -10.38
#